data_e56a660bce0d3f5a13a4d29c27c72cac
#
_entry.id   e56a660bce0d3f5a13a4d29c27c72cac
#
_cell.length_a   1.000
_cell.length_b   1.000
_cell.length_c   1.000
_cell.angle_alpha   90.00
_cell.angle_beta   90.00
_cell.angle_gamma   90.00
#
_symmetry.space_group_name_H-M   'P 1'
#
loop_
_entity.id
_entity.type
_entity.pdbx_description
1 polymer ?
#
loop_
_entity_poly.entity_id
_entity_poly.type
_entity_poly.pdbx_seq_one_letter_code
_entity_poly.pdbx_strand_id
1 'polypeptide(L)'
;MGADPDRVRWALDQLAAATPAGRAPVSPGLYINVCVHDDIAVATEMVRPGVGIFSHFSGMRGAVPYDISDADRAVFEAVESGYDQPRHGRGDAAHAQALPQDFIERFAIVGPAQRCIARLQELAALGIERFFVIGPRPDQFGKQAEMASERFAREVIPALRSS
;
A
#
# COMPACT_ATOMS: atom_id res chain seq x y z
N MET A 1 6.05 -1.28 4.06
CA MET A 1 5.30 -0.82 2.88
C MET A 1 3.97 -1.54 2.82
N GLY A 2 2.92 -0.89 2.32
CA GLY A 2 1.56 -1.39 2.35
C GLY A 2 0.72 -0.83 3.50
N ALA A 3 -0.62 -0.89 3.34
CA ALA A 3 -1.60 -0.27 4.23
C ALA A 3 -2.29 -1.27 5.18
N ASP A 4 -1.77 -2.49 5.28
CA ASP A 4 -2.28 -3.49 6.21
C ASP A 4 -1.91 -3.07 7.66
N PRO A 5 -2.90 -2.87 8.56
CA PRO A 5 -2.65 -2.35 9.91
C PRO A 5 -1.77 -3.28 10.77
N ASP A 6 -1.91 -4.60 10.62
CA ASP A 6 -1.13 -5.56 11.44
C ASP A 6 0.34 -5.53 11.03
N ARG A 7 0.59 -5.43 9.72
CA ARG A 7 1.93 -5.22 9.20
C ARG A 7 2.53 -3.89 9.66
N VAL A 8 1.75 -2.83 9.67
CA VAL A 8 2.21 -1.51 10.14
C VAL A 8 2.55 -1.56 11.62
N ARG A 9 1.69 -2.16 12.48
CA ARG A 9 1.98 -2.35 13.92
C ARG A 9 3.29 -3.10 14.12
N TRP A 10 3.43 -4.26 13.46
CA TRP A 10 4.67 -5.03 13.54
C TRP A 10 5.90 -4.19 13.15
N ALA A 11 5.84 -3.41 12.06
CA ALA A 11 6.96 -2.58 11.63
C ALA A 11 7.29 -1.46 12.62
N LEU A 12 6.29 -0.87 13.27
CA LEU A 12 6.47 0.12 14.33
C LEU A 12 7.13 -0.50 15.57
N ASP A 13 6.74 -1.72 15.96
CA ASP A 13 7.35 -2.46 17.07
C ASP A 13 8.83 -2.77 16.78
N GLN A 14 9.16 -3.18 15.55
CA GLN A 14 10.56 -3.38 15.14
C GLN A 14 11.37 -2.08 15.19
N LEU A 15 10.77 -0.98 14.75
CA LEU A 15 11.41 0.34 14.80
C LEU A 15 11.67 0.78 16.24
N ALA A 16 10.69 0.59 17.13
CA ALA A 16 10.83 0.90 18.55
C ALA A 16 11.92 0.05 19.21
N ALA A 17 11.92 -1.26 18.95
CA ALA A 17 12.92 -2.18 19.48
C ALA A 17 14.36 -1.88 19.00
N ALA A 18 14.50 -1.39 17.76
CA ALA A 18 15.78 -1.03 17.17
C ALA A 18 16.27 0.38 17.59
N THR A 19 15.44 1.18 18.22
CA THR A 19 15.80 2.54 18.63
C THR A 19 16.61 2.51 19.95
N PRO A 20 17.87 2.98 19.96
CA PRO A 20 18.70 2.96 21.17
C PRO A 20 18.11 3.81 22.30
N ALA A 21 18.30 3.36 23.53
CA ALA A 21 17.89 4.12 24.70
C ALA A 21 18.52 5.53 24.71
N GLY A 22 17.72 6.55 25.00
CA GLY A 22 18.16 7.95 25.02
C GLY A 22 18.19 8.67 23.67
N ARG A 23 17.85 7.99 22.58
CA ARG A 23 17.62 8.66 21.30
C ARG A 23 16.20 9.25 21.23
N ALA A 24 16.09 10.37 20.51
CA ALA A 24 14.78 10.94 20.19
C ALA A 24 13.95 9.90 19.38
N PRO A 25 12.63 9.82 19.61
CA PRO A 25 11.75 8.96 18.83
C PRO A 25 11.88 9.25 17.33
N VAL A 26 11.88 8.19 16.53
CA VAL A 26 11.86 8.32 15.06
C VAL A 26 10.44 8.65 14.63
N SER A 27 10.28 9.68 13.78
CA SER A 27 9.00 10.02 13.16
C SER A 27 8.75 9.04 11.99
N PRO A 28 7.82 8.08 12.13
CA PRO A 28 7.61 7.05 11.11
C PRO A 28 6.84 7.60 9.91
N GLY A 29 7.25 7.18 8.72
CA GLY A 29 6.55 7.43 7.48
C GLY A 29 6.20 6.14 6.75
N LEU A 30 5.11 6.15 5.98
CA LEU A 30 4.60 5.00 5.28
C LEU A 30 4.48 5.24 3.78
N TYR A 31 5.08 4.34 2.97
CA TYR A 31 4.83 4.28 1.53
C TYR A 31 3.60 3.42 1.26
N ILE A 32 2.61 4.00 0.57
CA ILE A 32 1.33 3.34 0.27
C ILE A 32 0.83 3.61 -1.14
N ASN A 33 0.15 2.63 -1.72
CA ASN A 33 -0.62 2.81 -2.94
C ASN A 33 -2.03 3.29 -2.60
N VAL A 34 -2.49 4.35 -3.26
CA VAL A 34 -3.84 4.91 -3.06
C VAL A 34 -4.52 5.17 -4.40
N CYS A 35 -5.78 4.80 -4.54
CA CYS A 35 -6.63 5.17 -5.67
C CYS A 35 -8.02 5.58 -5.19
N VAL A 36 -8.40 6.84 -5.44
CA VAL A 36 -9.76 7.33 -5.18
C VAL A 36 -10.63 7.10 -6.40
N HIS A 37 -11.55 6.13 -6.28
CA HIS A 37 -12.51 5.79 -7.33
C HIS A 37 -13.76 5.19 -6.69
N ASP A 38 -14.97 5.49 -7.24
CA ASP A 38 -16.22 5.02 -6.62
C ASP A 38 -16.41 3.50 -6.81
N ASP A 39 -15.93 2.96 -7.90
CA ASP A 39 -15.85 1.52 -8.13
C ASP A 39 -14.53 0.98 -7.55
N ILE A 40 -14.66 0.13 -6.52
CA ILE A 40 -13.51 -0.45 -5.81
C ILE A 40 -12.74 -1.43 -6.72
N ALA A 41 -13.41 -2.19 -7.57
CA ALA A 41 -12.76 -3.13 -8.48
C ALA A 41 -11.86 -2.38 -9.48
N VAL A 42 -12.35 -1.27 -10.03
CA VAL A 42 -11.55 -0.38 -10.89
C VAL A 42 -10.37 0.20 -10.13
N ALA A 43 -10.59 0.73 -8.92
CA ALA A 43 -9.52 1.27 -8.07
C ALA A 43 -8.44 0.23 -7.78
N THR A 44 -8.84 -1.02 -7.52
CA THR A 44 -7.95 -2.14 -7.23
C THR A 44 -7.07 -2.47 -8.44
N GLU A 45 -7.65 -2.51 -9.64
CA GLU A 45 -6.87 -2.75 -10.86
C GLU A 45 -5.88 -1.60 -11.13
N MET A 46 -6.27 -0.36 -10.85
CA MET A 46 -5.41 0.80 -11.08
C MET A 46 -4.20 0.86 -10.14
N VAL A 47 -4.25 0.27 -8.95
CA VAL A 47 -3.11 0.19 -8.02
C VAL A 47 -2.33 -1.12 -8.13
N ARG A 48 -2.85 -2.14 -8.81
CA ARG A 48 -2.23 -3.46 -8.96
C ARG A 48 -0.74 -3.40 -9.33
N PRO A 49 -0.30 -2.57 -10.31
CA PRO A 49 1.12 -2.46 -10.66
C PRO A 49 2.00 -2.05 -9.48
N GLY A 50 1.57 -1.05 -8.72
CA GLY A 50 2.30 -0.54 -7.56
C GLY A 50 2.30 -1.53 -6.39
N VAL A 51 1.16 -2.19 -6.14
CA VAL A 51 1.06 -3.23 -5.11
C VAL A 51 1.96 -4.42 -5.44
N GLY A 52 2.07 -4.81 -6.72
CA GLY A 52 2.99 -5.87 -7.16
C GLY A 52 4.44 -5.58 -6.79
N ILE A 53 4.89 -4.34 -6.99
CA ILE A 53 6.23 -3.89 -6.59
C ILE A 53 6.38 -3.96 -5.06
N PHE A 54 5.43 -3.40 -4.32
CA PHE A 54 5.57 -3.28 -2.87
C PHE A 54 5.40 -4.60 -2.13
N SER A 55 4.57 -5.51 -2.62
CA SER A 55 4.46 -6.86 -2.08
C SER A 55 5.74 -7.66 -2.30
N HIS A 56 6.37 -7.55 -3.49
CA HIS A 56 7.67 -8.16 -3.73
C HIS A 56 8.71 -7.68 -2.70
N PHE A 57 8.91 -6.37 -2.54
CA PHE A 57 9.84 -5.84 -1.54
C PHE A 57 9.48 -6.20 -0.11
N SER A 58 8.23 -6.51 0.15
CA SER A 58 7.74 -6.89 1.47
C SER A 58 7.98 -8.36 1.79
N GLY A 59 8.01 -9.23 0.78
CA GLY A 59 8.23 -10.68 0.88
C GLY A 59 9.64 -11.13 0.48
N MET A 60 10.53 -10.21 0.09
CA MET A 60 11.85 -10.53 -0.44
C MET A 60 12.59 -11.58 0.39
N ARG A 61 13.15 -12.61 -0.30
CA ARG A 61 13.95 -13.70 0.25
C ARG A 61 13.21 -14.64 1.18
N GLY A 62 11.89 -14.78 1.02
CA GLY A 62 11.08 -15.76 1.77
C GLY A 62 10.96 -15.45 3.27
N ALA A 63 11.47 -14.32 3.73
CA ALA A 63 11.31 -13.90 5.10
C ALA A 63 10.17 -12.90 5.21
N VAL A 64 8.96 -13.40 5.41
CA VAL A 64 7.88 -12.54 5.91
C VAL A 64 8.02 -12.51 7.44
N PRO A 65 8.48 -11.40 8.00
CA PRO A 65 9.00 -11.37 9.35
C PRO A 65 7.93 -11.16 10.43
N TYR A 66 6.66 -11.40 10.15
CA TYR A 66 5.54 -11.30 11.09
C TYR A 66 4.58 -12.47 10.89
N ASP A 67 3.72 -12.71 11.86
CA ASP A 67 2.71 -13.76 11.77
C ASP A 67 1.64 -13.36 10.74
N ILE A 68 1.55 -14.14 9.67
CA ILE A 68 0.62 -13.93 8.56
C ILE A 68 -0.14 -15.23 8.27
N SER A 69 -1.32 -15.10 7.68
CA SER A 69 -2.09 -16.26 7.23
C SER A 69 -1.34 -17.07 6.17
N ASP A 70 -1.62 -18.37 6.07
CA ASP A 70 -1.07 -19.22 5.01
C ASP A 70 -1.48 -18.72 3.62
N ALA A 71 -2.68 -18.12 3.50
CA ALA A 71 -3.14 -17.51 2.26
C ALA A 71 -2.26 -16.31 1.85
N ASP A 72 -1.95 -15.40 2.77
CA ASP A 72 -1.08 -14.27 2.48
C ASP A 72 0.37 -14.71 2.21
N ARG A 73 0.85 -15.74 2.90
CA ARG A 73 2.15 -16.35 2.64
C ARG A 73 2.23 -16.87 1.20
N ALA A 74 1.21 -17.61 0.75
CA ALA A 74 1.13 -18.11 -0.61
C ALA A 74 1.12 -16.97 -1.67
N VAL A 75 0.47 -15.83 -1.36
CA VAL A 75 0.51 -14.64 -2.23
C VAL A 75 1.93 -14.10 -2.36
N PHE A 76 2.66 -13.91 -1.24
CA PHE A 76 4.04 -13.43 -1.28
C PHE A 76 4.97 -14.38 -2.05
N GLU A 77 4.81 -15.69 -1.88
CA GLU A 77 5.57 -16.71 -2.61
C GLU A 77 5.29 -16.68 -4.12
N ALA A 78 4.02 -16.52 -4.50
CA ALA A 78 3.61 -16.39 -5.89
C ALA A 78 4.15 -15.10 -6.54
N VAL A 79 4.12 -13.99 -5.81
CA VAL A 79 4.70 -12.71 -6.25
C VAL A 79 6.22 -12.83 -6.45
N GLU A 80 6.93 -13.44 -5.51
CA GLU A 80 8.38 -13.59 -5.58
C GLU A 80 8.79 -14.50 -6.73
N SER A 81 8.14 -15.65 -6.89
CA SER A 81 8.44 -16.62 -7.97
C SER A 81 8.12 -16.07 -9.36
N GLY A 82 7.10 -15.20 -9.47
CA GLY A 82 6.69 -14.58 -10.72
C GLY A 82 7.33 -13.21 -11.00
N TYR A 83 8.27 -12.75 -10.15
CA TYR A 83 8.82 -11.39 -10.27
C TYR A 83 9.66 -11.22 -11.53
N ASP A 84 9.26 -10.28 -12.36
CA ASP A 84 9.93 -9.89 -13.59
C ASP A 84 10.41 -8.43 -13.46
N GLN A 85 11.70 -8.24 -13.20
CA GLN A 85 12.27 -6.92 -12.97
C GLN A 85 12.11 -5.96 -14.16
N PRO A 86 12.31 -6.33 -15.42
CA PRO A 86 12.01 -5.50 -16.59
C PRO A 86 10.55 -5.02 -16.65
N ARG A 87 9.63 -5.78 -16.08
CA ARG A 87 8.19 -5.49 -16.08
C ARG A 87 7.62 -5.17 -14.71
N HIS A 88 8.46 -4.84 -13.73
CA HIS A 88 8.04 -4.68 -12.34
C HIS A 88 6.92 -3.64 -12.10
N GLY A 89 6.80 -2.65 -12.95
CA GLY A 89 5.74 -1.64 -12.87
C GLY A 89 4.53 -1.90 -13.77
N ARG A 90 4.38 -3.10 -14.32
CA ARG A 90 3.30 -3.46 -15.24
C ARG A 90 2.21 -4.27 -14.52
N GLY A 91 0.94 -3.86 -14.72
CA GLY A 91 -0.20 -4.59 -14.15
C GLY A 91 -0.40 -5.98 -14.77
N ASP A 92 0.02 -6.16 -16.02
CA ASP A 92 -0.03 -7.43 -16.76
C ASP A 92 1.18 -8.36 -16.50
N ALA A 93 2.11 -7.99 -15.62
CA ALA A 93 3.21 -8.86 -15.22
C ALA A 93 2.74 -9.98 -14.30
N ALA A 94 3.39 -11.15 -14.35
CA ALA A 94 2.99 -12.35 -13.62
C ALA A 94 2.87 -12.10 -12.09
N HIS A 95 3.83 -11.41 -11.50
CA HIS A 95 3.81 -11.06 -10.07
C HIS A 95 2.65 -10.13 -9.69
N ALA A 96 2.22 -9.22 -10.58
CA ALA A 96 1.07 -8.36 -10.33
C ALA A 96 -0.25 -9.14 -10.50
N GLN A 97 -0.32 -10.04 -11.47
CA GLN A 97 -1.49 -10.90 -11.69
C GLN A 97 -1.68 -11.96 -10.59
N ALA A 98 -0.63 -12.31 -9.86
CA ALA A 98 -0.70 -13.23 -8.72
C ALA A 98 -1.41 -12.63 -7.49
N LEU A 99 -1.70 -11.33 -7.48
CA LEU A 99 -2.34 -10.64 -6.36
C LEU A 99 -3.86 -10.81 -6.39
N PRO A 100 -4.50 -11.46 -5.41
CA PRO A 100 -5.95 -11.48 -5.25
C PRO A 100 -6.49 -10.08 -4.93
N GLN A 101 -7.75 -9.83 -5.30
CA GLN A 101 -8.39 -8.53 -5.08
C GLN A 101 -8.43 -8.16 -3.60
N ASP A 102 -8.83 -9.06 -2.73
CA ASP A 102 -8.91 -8.86 -1.28
C ASP A 102 -7.55 -8.55 -0.65
N PHE A 103 -6.47 -9.19 -1.14
CA PHE A 103 -5.12 -8.84 -0.73
C PHE A 103 -4.77 -7.39 -1.10
N ILE A 104 -5.07 -6.96 -2.35
CA ILE A 104 -4.82 -5.59 -2.78
C ILE A 104 -5.62 -4.59 -1.94
N GLU A 105 -6.90 -4.88 -1.65
CA GLU A 105 -7.76 -4.01 -0.84
C GLU A 105 -7.29 -3.83 0.61
N ARG A 106 -6.58 -4.83 1.17
CA ARG A 106 -5.93 -4.71 2.49
C ARG A 106 -4.59 -4.00 2.39
N PHE A 107 -3.80 -4.31 1.37
CA PHE A 107 -2.42 -3.85 1.21
C PHE A 107 -2.32 -2.43 0.64
N ALA A 108 -3.34 -1.95 -0.06
CA ALA A 108 -3.49 -0.59 -0.59
C ALA A 108 -4.69 0.13 0.03
N ILE A 109 -4.88 1.39 -0.33
CA ILE A 109 -6.07 2.19 0.02
C ILE A 109 -6.82 2.50 -1.26
N VAL A 110 -7.96 1.85 -1.45
CA VAL A 110 -8.75 1.93 -2.69
C VAL A 110 -10.23 2.16 -2.39
N GLY A 111 -10.90 2.91 -3.25
CA GLY A 111 -12.33 3.12 -3.18
C GLY A 111 -12.75 4.59 -3.12
N PRO A 112 -14.00 4.90 -2.72
CA PRO A 112 -14.50 6.25 -2.57
C PRO A 112 -13.68 7.07 -1.57
N ALA A 113 -13.67 8.40 -1.72
CA ALA A 113 -12.86 9.30 -0.89
C ALA A 113 -13.05 9.08 0.61
N GLN A 114 -14.29 8.87 1.08
CA GLN A 114 -14.59 8.61 2.49
C GLN A 114 -13.92 7.34 3.03
N ARG A 115 -13.88 6.27 2.23
CA ARG A 115 -13.16 5.04 2.57
C ARG A 115 -11.65 5.30 2.65
N CYS A 116 -11.10 6.04 1.69
CA CYS A 116 -9.68 6.39 1.68
C CYS A 116 -9.30 7.23 2.90
N ILE A 117 -10.12 8.23 3.28
CA ILE A 117 -9.93 9.05 4.47
C ILE A 117 -9.92 8.18 5.73
N ALA A 118 -10.93 7.34 5.91
CA ALA A 118 -11.03 6.48 7.10
C ALA A 118 -9.81 5.55 7.23
N ARG A 119 -9.35 4.95 6.15
CA ARG A 119 -8.16 4.09 6.14
C ARG A 119 -6.87 4.85 6.48
N LEU A 120 -6.71 6.07 5.97
CA LEU A 120 -5.55 6.91 6.30
C LEU A 120 -5.57 7.36 7.77
N GLN A 121 -6.75 7.71 8.30
CA GLN A 121 -6.93 8.04 9.72
C GLN A 121 -6.65 6.84 10.63
N GLU A 122 -7.08 5.62 10.25
CA GLU A 122 -6.74 4.38 10.95
C GLU A 122 -5.23 4.20 11.07
N LEU A 123 -4.49 4.38 9.97
CA LEU A 123 -3.03 4.26 9.96
C LEU A 123 -2.35 5.40 10.75
N ALA A 124 -2.88 6.62 10.66
CA ALA A 124 -2.39 7.73 11.47
C ALA A 124 -2.58 7.48 12.97
N ALA A 125 -3.69 6.87 13.38
CA ALA A 125 -3.95 6.49 14.77
C ALA A 125 -2.97 5.44 15.32
N LEU A 126 -2.27 4.69 14.44
CA LEU A 126 -1.19 3.79 14.82
C LEU A 126 0.14 4.53 15.10
N GLY A 127 0.22 5.83 14.85
CA GLY A 127 1.43 6.63 15.02
C GLY A 127 2.18 6.93 13.72
N ILE A 128 1.58 6.69 12.55
CA ILE A 128 2.15 7.12 11.27
C ILE A 128 1.94 8.62 11.10
N GLU A 129 3.02 9.38 11.04
CA GLU A 129 2.98 10.83 10.93
C GLU A 129 3.06 11.35 9.49
N ARG A 130 3.58 10.52 8.57
CA ARG A 130 3.80 10.91 7.18
C ARG A 130 3.41 9.80 6.21
N PHE A 131 2.70 10.18 5.16
CA PHE A 131 2.35 9.27 4.08
C PHE A 131 3.04 9.69 2.78
N PHE A 132 3.74 8.74 2.16
CA PHE A 132 4.22 8.86 0.79
C PHE A 132 3.25 8.10 -0.12
N VAL A 133 2.37 8.87 -0.76
CA VAL A 133 1.27 8.32 -1.54
C VAL A 133 1.70 8.10 -2.98
N ILE A 134 1.49 6.88 -3.47
CA ILE A 134 1.73 6.50 -4.86
C ILE A 134 0.37 6.20 -5.49
N GLY A 135 -0.03 7.07 -6.41
CA GLY A 135 -1.27 6.93 -7.18
C GLY A 135 -1.14 5.95 -8.36
N PRO A 136 -2.23 5.74 -9.08
CA PRO A 136 -2.22 5.02 -10.34
C PRO A 136 -1.29 5.64 -11.38
N ARG A 137 -0.78 4.82 -12.27
CA ARG A 137 0.18 5.24 -13.29
C ARG A 137 -0.52 5.83 -14.53
N PRO A 138 -0.25 7.12 -14.89
CA PRO A 138 -0.87 7.75 -16.05
C PRO A 138 -0.51 7.07 -17.39
N ASP A 139 0.69 6.48 -17.50
CA ASP A 139 1.12 5.75 -18.70
C ASP A 139 0.35 4.44 -18.94
N GLN A 140 -0.37 3.93 -17.94
CA GLN A 140 -1.20 2.72 -18.06
C GLN A 140 -2.70 3.03 -18.03
N PHE A 141 -3.12 4.04 -17.26
CA PHE A 141 -4.54 4.32 -17.01
C PHE A 141 -4.98 5.71 -17.51
N GLY A 142 -4.08 6.50 -18.12
CA GLY A 142 -4.41 7.77 -18.75
C GLY A 142 -5.20 8.71 -17.85
N LYS A 143 -6.30 9.25 -18.40
CA LYS A 143 -7.18 10.20 -17.68
C LYS A 143 -7.77 9.65 -16.38
N GLN A 144 -7.99 8.37 -16.26
CA GLN A 144 -8.51 7.78 -15.00
C GLN A 144 -7.51 7.94 -13.87
N ALA A 145 -6.21 7.79 -14.13
CA ALA A 145 -5.15 8.02 -13.14
C ALA A 145 -5.07 9.50 -12.73
N GLU A 146 -5.22 10.41 -13.68
CA GLU A 146 -5.25 11.85 -13.42
C GLU A 146 -6.45 12.22 -12.55
N MET A 147 -7.65 11.75 -12.89
CA MET A 147 -8.87 11.97 -12.11
C MET A 147 -8.76 11.42 -10.69
N ALA A 148 -8.21 10.23 -10.51
CA ALA A 148 -8.00 9.64 -9.18
C ALA A 148 -7.05 10.49 -8.34
N SER A 149 -5.99 11.02 -8.94
CA SER A 149 -5.02 11.91 -8.28
C SER A 149 -5.63 13.27 -7.91
N GLU A 150 -6.43 13.84 -8.81
CA GLU A 150 -7.18 15.08 -8.53
C GLU A 150 -8.19 14.93 -7.41
N ARG A 151 -8.94 13.81 -7.42
CA ARG A 151 -9.88 13.49 -6.34
C ARG A 151 -9.16 13.32 -5.01
N PHE A 152 -8.03 12.63 -4.99
CA PHE A 152 -7.21 12.51 -3.78
C PHE A 152 -6.80 13.89 -3.24
N ALA A 153 -6.31 14.77 -4.11
CA ALA A 153 -5.88 16.11 -3.72
C ALA A 153 -7.03 16.99 -3.19
N ARG A 154 -8.21 16.91 -3.79
CA ARG A 154 -9.35 17.78 -3.46
C ARG A 154 -10.26 17.24 -2.37
N GLU A 155 -10.42 15.90 -2.27
CA GLU A 155 -11.38 15.28 -1.36
C GLU A 155 -10.70 14.69 -0.11
N VAL A 156 -9.48 14.14 -0.25
CA VAL A 156 -8.82 13.40 0.84
C VAL A 156 -7.83 14.27 1.62
N ILE A 157 -6.92 14.97 0.94
CA ILE A 157 -5.88 15.77 1.64
C ILE A 157 -6.50 16.82 2.59
N PRO A 158 -7.52 17.61 2.20
CA PRO A 158 -8.10 18.60 3.11
C PRO A 158 -8.73 17.96 4.36
N ALA A 159 -9.41 16.83 4.20
CA ALA A 159 -10.04 16.13 5.32
C ALA A 159 -9.03 15.62 6.36
N LEU A 160 -7.83 15.20 5.92
CA LEU A 160 -6.77 14.75 6.82
C LEU A 160 -6.07 15.90 7.57
N ARG A 161 -6.10 17.12 7.02
CA ARG A 161 -5.51 18.31 7.67
C ARG A 161 -6.43 18.95 8.71
N SER A 162 -7.70 18.61 8.67
CA SER A 162 -8.74 19.17 9.54
C SER A 162 -9.02 18.27 10.74
N SER A 163 -8.36 17.13 10.82
CA SER A 163 -8.42 16.14 11.91
C SER A 163 -7.24 16.29 12.83
#